data_9dcd5e70bcbb7733041a21b45a8a7c64
#
_entry.id   9dcd5e70bcbb7733041a21b45a8a7c64
#
_cell.length_a   1.000
_cell.length_b   1.000
_cell.length_c   1.000
_cell.angle_alpha   90.00
_cell.angle_beta   90.00
_cell.angle_gamma   90.00
#
_symmetry.space_group_name_H-M   'P 1'
#
loop_
_entity.id
_entity.type
_entity.pdbx_description
1 polymer ?
#
loop_
_entity_poly.entity_id
_entity_poly.type
_entity_poly.pdbx_seq_one_letter_code
_entity_poly.pdbx_strand_id
1 'polypeptide(L)'
;MSAAPPCPQLLERDDALALLRRARQDSAAGRGRCVVVSGEAGIGKSALLDAWLAAAPRHPRLLRAACEDLQTPRPLGPFVDLADELPPSLGAALHEARTDNGLFPALLGWLRTTLPTPLLVIEDLHWADEATLDGLRYLARRIAELPLLLVLSHRDDEPAAEAPLRRLLGALPAAATLRLPLAPLSPEAVAA
;
A
#
# COMPACT_ATOMS: atom_id res chain seq x y z
N MET A 1 24.38 -22.53 -2.84
CA MET A 1 23.87 -21.44 -1.99
C MET A 1 24.21 -20.14 -2.71
N SER A 2 23.26 -19.61 -3.48
CA SER A 2 23.46 -18.35 -4.20
C SER A 2 23.19 -17.21 -3.22
N ALA A 3 24.18 -16.36 -2.98
CA ALA A 3 24.00 -15.16 -2.18
C ALA A 3 23.01 -14.25 -2.90
N ALA A 4 21.98 -13.79 -2.19
CA ALA A 4 21.10 -12.78 -2.71
C ALA A 4 21.92 -11.54 -3.13
N PRO A 5 21.61 -10.89 -4.25
CA PRO A 5 22.34 -9.70 -4.66
C PRO A 5 22.22 -8.64 -3.55
N PRO A 6 23.29 -7.85 -3.31
CA PRO A 6 23.26 -6.80 -2.31
C PRO A 6 22.10 -5.85 -2.62
N CYS A 7 21.27 -5.59 -1.62
CA CYS A 7 20.21 -4.61 -1.73
C CYS A 7 20.82 -3.25 -2.13
N PRO A 8 20.36 -2.59 -3.18
CA PRO A 8 20.92 -1.30 -3.58
C PRO A 8 20.84 -0.34 -2.39
N GLN A 9 21.96 0.28 -2.07
CA GLN A 9 22.03 1.24 -0.96
C GLN A 9 21.19 2.45 -1.38
N LEU A 10 20.06 2.65 -0.71
CA LEU A 10 19.20 3.80 -0.93
C LEU A 10 19.87 5.03 -0.32
N LEU A 11 20.12 6.04 -1.14
CA LEU A 11 20.67 7.32 -0.71
C LEU A 11 19.54 8.21 -0.17
N GLU A 12 19.80 8.90 0.95
CA GLU A 12 18.88 9.90 1.54
C GLU A 12 17.45 9.37 1.80
N ARG A 13 17.31 8.10 2.20
CA ARG A 13 16.00 7.47 2.50
C ARG A 13 15.89 6.92 3.91
N ASP A 14 16.85 7.21 4.80
CA ASP A 14 16.90 6.65 6.16
C ASP A 14 15.68 7.04 7.00
N ASP A 15 15.25 8.30 6.94
CA ASP A 15 14.07 8.80 7.64
C ASP A 15 12.79 8.13 7.13
N ALA A 16 12.69 7.94 5.81
CA ALA A 16 11.58 7.24 5.17
C ALA A 16 11.50 5.79 5.63
N LEU A 17 12.64 5.09 5.66
CA LEU A 17 12.74 3.72 6.15
C LEU A 17 12.42 3.63 7.65
N ALA A 18 12.87 4.59 8.46
CA ALA A 18 12.57 4.65 9.90
C ALA A 18 11.06 4.84 10.14
N LEU A 19 10.40 5.71 9.37
CA LEU A 19 8.94 5.91 9.43
C LEU A 19 8.18 4.62 9.10
N LEU A 20 8.55 3.93 8.02
CA LEU A 20 7.93 2.66 7.62
C LEU A 20 8.11 1.57 8.69
N ARG A 21 9.32 1.47 9.29
CA ARG A 21 9.60 0.53 10.40
C ARG A 21 8.74 0.83 11.63
N ARG A 22 8.60 2.11 12.00
CA ARG A 22 7.74 2.54 13.11
C ARG A 22 6.27 2.21 12.87
N ALA A 23 5.76 2.53 11.68
CA ALA A 23 4.38 2.20 11.30
C ALA A 23 4.11 0.70 11.42
N ARG A 24 5.07 -0.14 11.03
CA ARG A 24 4.99 -1.58 11.17
C ARG A 24 4.95 -2.03 12.63
N GLN A 25 5.80 -1.45 13.48
CA GLN A 25 5.81 -1.76 14.92
C GLN A 25 4.47 -1.39 15.56
N ASP A 26 3.90 -0.24 15.19
CA ASP A 26 2.59 0.18 15.68
C ASP A 26 1.49 -0.81 15.28
N SER A 27 1.45 -1.22 14.02
CA SER A 27 0.44 -2.16 13.53
C SER A 27 0.60 -3.56 14.16
N ALA A 28 1.84 -4.02 14.37
CA ALA A 28 2.12 -5.26 15.08
C ALA A 28 1.69 -5.23 16.56
N ALA A 29 1.63 -4.03 17.17
CA ALA A 29 1.09 -3.80 18.50
C ALA A 29 -0.44 -3.59 18.50
N GLY A 30 -1.13 -3.93 17.40
CA GLY A 30 -2.59 -3.82 17.28
C GLY A 30 -3.11 -2.42 16.94
N ARG A 31 -2.24 -1.46 16.71
CA ARG A 31 -2.60 -0.10 16.28
C ARG A 31 -2.44 0.05 14.78
N GLY A 32 -3.48 -0.18 14.03
CA GLY A 32 -3.42 -0.10 12.57
C GLY A 32 -2.93 1.26 12.06
N ARG A 33 -2.14 1.21 11.00
CA ARG A 33 -1.55 2.40 10.37
C ARG A 33 -1.77 2.39 8.87
N CYS A 34 -1.94 3.58 8.32
CA CYS A 34 -1.86 3.85 6.89
C CYS A 34 -0.63 4.70 6.61
N VAL A 35 0.22 4.29 5.67
CA VAL A 35 1.34 5.10 5.17
C VAL A 35 1.06 5.46 3.73
N VAL A 36 1.10 6.75 3.41
CA VAL A 36 0.94 7.25 2.04
C VAL A 36 2.28 7.77 1.55
N VAL A 37 2.88 7.06 0.60
CA VAL A 37 4.12 7.44 -0.07
C VAL A 37 3.77 8.24 -1.32
N SER A 38 4.20 9.49 -1.40
CA SER A 38 3.97 10.34 -2.57
C SER A 38 5.28 10.88 -3.13
N GLY A 39 5.26 11.33 -4.39
CA GLY A 39 6.38 11.94 -5.07
C GLY A 39 6.31 11.74 -6.58
N GLU A 40 7.13 12.47 -7.31
CA GLU A 40 7.17 12.50 -8.77
C GLU A 40 7.41 11.12 -9.40
N ALA A 41 7.15 11.01 -10.70
CA ALA A 41 7.51 9.82 -11.47
C ALA A 41 9.01 9.54 -11.37
N GLY A 42 9.40 8.27 -11.16
CA GLY A 42 10.81 7.88 -11.08
C GLY A 42 11.55 8.28 -9.80
N ILE A 43 10.93 8.96 -8.82
CA ILE A 43 11.57 9.43 -7.57
C ILE A 43 12.09 8.29 -6.66
N GLY A 44 11.74 7.04 -6.95
CA GLY A 44 12.18 5.87 -6.21
C GLY A 44 11.19 5.36 -5.16
N LYS A 45 9.88 5.58 -5.33
CA LYS A 45 8.84 5.06 -4.42
C LYS A 45 8.90 3.53 -4.30
N SER A 46 8.85 2.82 -5.42
CA SER A 46 8.92 1.35 -5.43
C SER A 46 10.26 0.83 -4.93
N ALA A 47 11.38 1.47 -5.29
CA ALA A 47 12.70 1.12 -4.78
C ALA A 47 12.80 1.24 -3.25
N LEU A 48 12.19 2.30 -2.67
CA LEU A 48 12.09 2.46 -1.22
C LEU A 48 11.30 1.31 -0.58
N LEU A 49 10.15 0.96 -1.16
CA LEU A 49 9.31 -0.12 -0.65
C LEU A 49 10.02 -1.47 -0.78
N ASP A 50 10.68 -1.74 -1.91
CA ASP A 50 11.45 -2.97 -2.12
C ASP A 50 12.58 -3.12 -1.09
N ALA A 51 13.36 -2.08 -0.88
CA ALA A 51 14.44 -2.10 0.10
C ALA A 51 13.92 -2.25 1.54
N TRP A 52 12.82 -1.58 1.89
CA TRP A 52 12.18 -1.73 3.18
C TRP A 52 11.66 -3.16 3.40
N LEU A 53 11.01 -3.75 2.40
CA LEU A 53 10.50 -5.11 2.46
C LEU A 53 11.64 -6.15 2.54
N ALA A 54 12.72 -5.94 1.78
CA ALA A 54 13.88 -6.82 1.79
C ALA A 54 14.65 -6.78 3.12
N ALA A 55 14.74 -5.62 3.76
CA ALA A 55 15.43 -5.44 5.05
C ALA A 55 14.62 -5.97 6.25
N ALA A 56 13.36 -6.26 6.08
CA ALA A 56 12.51 -6.76 7.16
C ALA A 56 12.62 -8.29 7.29
N PRO A 57 12.55 -8.84 8.53
CA PRO A 57 12.32 -10.27 8.67
C PRO A 57 11.07 -10.65 7.88
N ARG A 58 11.06 -11.84 7.26
CA ARG A 58 9.97 -12.31 6.39
C ARG A 58 8.61 -11.89 6.94
N HIS A 59 7.85 -11.18 6.11
CA HIS A 59 6.47 -10.83 6.42
C HIS A 59 5.60 -12.07 6.16
N PRO A 60 5.08 -12.72 7.18
CA PRO A 60 4.34 -13.95 6.96
C PRO A 60 2.98 -13.73 6.28
N ARG A 61 2.56 -12.47 6.12
CA ARG A 61 1.32 -12.09 5.43
C ARG A 61 1.51 -10.75 4.70
N LEU A 62 2.40 -10.75 3.70
CA LEU A 62 2.55 -9.64 2.76
C LEU A 62 1.55 -9.83 1.63
N LEU A 63 0.69 -8.85 1.42
CA LEU A 63 -0.21 -8.70 0.29
C LEU A 63 0.27 -7.48 -0.49
N ARG A 64 0.79 -7.66 -1.69
CA ARG A 64 1.33 -6.58 -2.50
C ARG A 64 0.79 -6.64 -3.92
N ALA A 65 0.19 -5.54 -4.37
CA ALA A 65 -0.28 -5.36 -5.73
C ALA A 65 -0.04 -3.91 -6.20
N ALA A 66 -0.13 -3.68 -7.49
CA ALA A 66 -0.03 -2.37 -8.10
C ALA A 66 -1.24 -2.08 -8.99
N CYS A 67 -1.61 -0.82 -9.11
CA CYS A 67 -2.52 -0.39 -10.15
C CYS A 67 -1.77 -0.29 -11.48
N GLU A 68 -2.41 -0.66 -12.57
CA GLU A 68 -1.81 -0.70 -13.90
C GLU A 68 -2.29 0.47 -14.75
N ASP A 69 -1.39 1.03 -15.57
CA ASP A 69 -1.70 2.04 -16.58
C ASP A 69 -2.45 1.40 -17.77
N LEU A 70 -3.72 1.13 -17.56
CA LEU A 70 -4.60 0.55 -18.58
C LEU A 70 -5.59 1.60 -19.10
N GLN A 71 -5.85 1.61 -20.42
CA GLN A 71 -6.88 2.47 -21.00
C GLN A 71 -8.26 2.22 -20.38
N THR A 72 -8.53 1.00 -19.94
CA THR A 72 -9.72 0.62 -19.19
C THR A 72 -9.27 -0.19 -17.98
N PRO A 73 -9.11 0.45 -16.81
CA PRO A 73 -8.72 -0.24 -15.60
C PRO A 73 -9.72 -1.35 -15.24
N ARG A 74 -9.19 -2.50 -14.81
CA ARG A 74 -10.03 -3.59 -14.32
C ARG A 74 -10.66 -3.20 -12.98
N PRO A 75 -11.99 -3.34 -12.81
CA PRO A 75 -12.59 -3.12 -11.50
C PRO A 75 -11.90 -3.98 -10.42
N LEU A 76 -11.51 -3.34 -9.32
CA LEU A 76 -10.80 -3.99 -8.21
C LEU A 76 -9.49 -4.68 -8.63
N GLY A 77 -8.84 -4.25 -9.72
CA GLY A 77 -7.65 -4.91 -10.28
C GLY A 77 -6.63 -5.36 -9.22
N PRO A 78 -6.09 -4.47 -8.37
CA PRO A 78 -5.12 -4.87 -7.35
C PRO A 78 -5.65 -5.89 -6.33
N PHE A 79 -6.92 -5.84 -6.00
CA PHE A 79 -7.52 -6.83 -5.10
C PHE A 79 -7.70 -8.20 -5.78
N VAL A 80 -8.04 -8.20 -7.08
CA VAL A 80 -8.15 -9.44 -7.88
C VAL A 80 -6.77 -10.11 -7.99
N ASP A 81 -5.70 -9.35 -8.16
CA ASP A 81 -4.34 -9.88 -8.21
C ASP A 81 -3.92 -10.54 -6.88
N LEU A 82 -4.52 -10.15 -5.77
CA LEU A 82 -4.31 -10.75 -4.45
C LEU A 82 -5.28 -11.92 -4.14
N ALA A 83 -6.20 -12.26 -5.03
CA ALA A 83 -7.28 -13.20 -4.74
C ALA A 83 -6.78 -14.57 -4.27
N ASP A 84 -5.70 -15.08 -4.86
CA ASP A 84 -5.12 -16.40 -4.52
C ASP A 84 -4.42 -16.41 -3.14
N GLU A 85 -4.08 -15.24 -2.60
CA GLU A 85 -3.49 -15.08 -1.28
C GLU A 85 -4.52 -14.93 -0.16
N LEU A 86 -5.79 -14.79 -0.54
CA LEU A 86 -6.92 -14.60 0.37
C LEU A 86 -7.67 -15.94 0.62
N PRO A 87 -8.55 -15.99 1.64
CA PRO A 87 -9.44 -17.15 1.79
C PRO A 87 -10.23 -17.44 0.51
N PRO A 88 -10.48 -18.72 0.15
CA PRO A 88 -11.11 -19.10 -1.12
C PRO A 88 -12.42 -18.38 -1.41
N SER A 89 -13.24 -18.13 -0.38
CA SER A 89 -14.52 -17.41 -0.53
C SER A 89 -14.34 -15.95 -0.91
N LEU A 90 -13.30 -15.27 -0.37
CA LEU A 90 -12.95 -13.90 -0.73
C LEU A 90 -12.32 -13.83 -2.11
N GLY A 91 -11.40 -14.76 -2.42
CA GLY A 91 -10.78 -14.85 -3.73
C GLY A 91 -11.81 -15.07 -4.83
N ALA A 92 -12.73 -16.01 -4.65
CA ALA A 92 -13.82 -16.25 -5.60
C ALA A 92 -14.70 -14.99 -5.82
N ALA A 93 -15.09 -14.30 -4.75
CA ALA A 93 -15.88 -13.07 -4.85
C ALA A 93 -15.15 -11.96 -5.62
N LEU A 94 -13.83 -11.87 -5.48
CA LEU A 94 -12.99 -10.92 -6.23
C LEU A 94 -12.91 -11.29 -7.71
N HIS A 95 -12.70 -12.57 -8.05
CA HIS A 95 -12.67 -13.03 -9.45
C HIS A 95 -13.99 -12.83 -10.16
N GLU A 96 -15.11 -12.94 -9.44
CA GLU A 96 -16.44 -12.63 -9.98
C GLU A 96 -16.70 -11.12 -10.12
N ALA A 97 -15.72 -10.27 -9.74
CA ALA A 97 -15.82 -8.81 -9.67
C ALA A 97 -17.10 -8.34 -8.94
N ARG A 98 -17.53 -9.08 -7.94
CA ARG A 98 -18.71 -8.77 -7.15
C ARG A 98 -18.42 -7.58 -6.23
N THR A 99 -18.81 -6.41 -6.69
CA THR A 99 -18.78 -5.17 -5.90
C THR A 99 -20.02 -5.03 -5.01
N ASP A 100 -20.69 -6.15 -4.74
CA ASP A 100 -21.83 -6.14 -3.83
C ASP A 100 -21.38 -5.73 -2.41
N ASN A 101 -22.34 -5.24 -1.64
CA ASN A 101 -22.12 -4.68 -0.30
C ASN A 101 -21.46 -5.64 0.70
N GLY A 102 -21.18 -6.89 0.32
CA GLY A 102 -20.61 -7.93 1.18
C GLY A 102 -19.09 -8.09 1.12
N LEU A 103 -18.44 -7.75 0.00
CA LEU A 103 -17.01 -8.01 -0.24
C LEU A 103 -16.11 -7.31 0.78
N PHE A 104 -16.19 -6.00 0.88
CA PHE A 104 -15.33 -5.24 1.81
C PHE A 104 -15.62 -5.48 3.29
N PRO A 105 -16.87 -5.65 3.72
CA PRO A 105 -17.16 -6.16 5.07
C PRO A 105 -16.53 -7.53 5.36
N ALA A 106 -16.58 -8.47 4.41
CA ALA A 106 -15.96 -9.79 4.58
C ALA A 106 -14.42 -9.70 4.63
N LEU A 107 -13.80 -8.90 3.75
CA LEU A 107 -12.36 -8.62 3.77
C LEU A 107 -11.95 -7.98 5.11
N LEU A 108 -12.72 -7.01 5.61
CA LEU A 108 -12.48 -6.37 6.90
C LEU A 108 -12.57 -7.39 8.05
N GLY A 109 -13.58 -8.27 8.03
CA GLY A 109 -13.72 -9.33 9.01
C GLY A 109 -12.53 -10.27 9.04
N TRP A 110 -12.04 -10.66 7.88
CA TRP A 110 -10.84 -11.48 7.75
C TRP A 110 -9.58 -10.76 8.25
N LEU A 111 -9.37 -9.49 7.87
CA LEU A 111 -8.22 -8.69 8.33
C LEU A 111 -8.18 -8.54 9.86
N ARG A 112 -9.35 -8.45 10.53
CA ARG A 112 -9.44 -8.36 12.00
C ARG A 112 -8.93 -9.59 12.71
N THR A 113 -9.09 -10.76 12.12
CA THR A 113 -8.76 -12.05 12.73
C THR A 113 -7.45 -12.65 12.23
N THR A 114 -6.84 -12.01 11.22
CA THR A 114 -5.61 -12.55 10.59
C THR A 114 -4.39 -12.25 11.43
N LEU A 115 -3.69 -13.31 11.80
CA LEU A 115 -2.39 -13.26 12.47
C LEU A 115 -1.38 -14.08 11.67
N PRO A 116 -0.12 -13.66 11.66
CA PRO A 116 0.39 -12.38 12.16
C PRO A 116 -0.13 -11.20 11.35
N THR A 117 0.04 -9.99 11.93
CA THR A 117 -0.44 -8.71 11.38
C THR A 117 -0.20 -8.59 9.88
N PRO A 118 -1.24 -8.44 9.05
CA PRO A 118 -1.10 -8.29 7.61
C PRO A 118 -0.40 -6.97 7.25
N LEU A 119 0.32 -7.02 6.14
CA LEU A 119 0.87 -5.86 5.44
C LEU A 119 0.26 -5.81 4.05
N LEU A 120 -0.57 -4.82 3.80
CA LEU A 120 -1.19 -4.58 2.49
C LEU A 120 -0.51 -3.38 1.82
N VAL A 121 0.13 -3.63 0.69
CA VAL A 121 0.81 -2.61 -0.13
C VAL A 121 0.07 -2.51 -1.46
N ILE A 122 -0.45 -1.31 -1.77
CA ILE A 122 -1.06 -1.01 -3.07
C ILE A 122 -0.30 0.16 -3.69
N GLU A 123 0.36 -0.13 -4.81
CA GLU A 123 1.17 0.86 -5.50
C GLU A 123 0.41 1.53 -6.65
N ASP A 124 0.88 2.72 -7.01
CA ASP A 124 0.49 3.48 -8.18
C ASP A 124 -1.01 3.83 -8.26
N LEU A 125 -1.58 4.28 -7.12
CA LEU A 125 -3.01 4.62 -6.97
C LEU A 125 -3.52 5.67 -7.97
N HIS A 126 -2.67 6.40 -8.64
CA HIS A 126 -3.05 7.33 -9.70
C HIS A 126 -3.66 6.61 -10.92
N TRP A 127 -3.44 5.30 -11.07
CA TRP A 127 -4.05 4.43 -12.08
C TRP A 127 -5.20 3.56 -11.55
N ALA A 128 -5.59 3.77 -10.29
CA ALA A 128 -6.63 2.95 -9.67
C ALA A 128 -8.01 3.24 -10.24
N ASP A 129 -8.79 2.20 -10.46
CA ASP A 129 -10.21 2.30 -10.73
C ASP A 129 -11.01 2.80 -9.52
N GLU A 130 -12.22 3.30 -9.76
CA GLU A 130 -13.06 3.90 -8.72
C GLU A 130 -13.46 2.87 -7.65
N ALA A 131 -13.71 1.62 -8.02
CA ALA A 131 -14.08 0.57 -7.07
C ALA A 131 -12.92 0.22 -6.13
N THR A 132 -11.69 0.18 -6.65
CA THR A 132 -10.46 0.03 -5.85
C THR A 132 -10.32 1.17 -4.84
N LEU A 133 -10.48 2.42 -5.27
CA LEU A 133 -10.37 3.59 -4.39
C LEU A 133 -11.46 3.60 -3.31
N ASP A 134 -12.69 3.20 -3.64
CA ASP A 134 -13.79 3.09 -2.68
C ASP A 134 -13.53 1.98 -1.65
N GLY A 135 -13.00 0.84 -2.07
CA GLY A 135 -12.59 -0.24 -1.19
C GLY A 135 -11.49 0.18 -0.22
N LEU A 136 -10.45 0.84 -0.73
CA LEU A 136 -9.37 1.38 0.12
C LEU A 136 -9.90 2.42 1.10
N ARG A 137 -10.82 3.30 0.68
CA ARG A 137 -11.48 4.26 1.56
C ARG A 137 -12.29 3.57 2.65
N TYR A 138 -12.99 2.48 2.32
CA TYR A 138 -13.74 1.69 3.29
C TYR A 138 -12.83 1.09 4.36
N LEU A 139 -11.69 0.49 3.97
CA LEU A 139 -10.70 -0.08 4.89
C LEU A 139 -10.01 1.01 5.72
N ALA A 140 -9.56 2.09 5.08
CA ALA A 140 -8.80 3.14 5.73
C ALA A 140 -9.58 3.86 6.85
N ARG A 141 -10.89 4.05 6.68
CA ARG A 141 -11.74 4.63 7.73
C ARG A 141 -11.78 3.81 9.02
N ARG A 142 -11.44 2.52 8.93
CA ARG A 142 -11.46 1.56 10.04
C ARG A 142 -10.06 1.11 10.45
N ILE A 143 -9.03 1.70 9.85
CA ILE A 143 -7.64 1.25 9.98
C ILE A 143 -7.19 1.19 11.45
N ALA A 144 -7.61 2.16 12.28
CA ALA A 144 -7.22 2.23 13.69
C ALA A 144 -7.70 1.02 14.52
N GLU A 145 -8.75 0.33 14.04
CA GLU A 145 -9.34 -0.84 14.69
C GLU A 145 -8.81 -2.18 14.18
N LEU A 146 -7.87 -2.12 13.22
CA LEU A 146 -7.34 -3.30 12.53
C LEU A 146 -5.90 -3.56 12.93
N PRO A 147 -5.47 -4.82 13.11
CA PRO A 147 -4.07 -5.17 13.14
C PRO A 147 -3.53 -5.17 11.70
N LEU A 148 -3.45 -4.01 11.06
CA LEU A 148 -3.10 -3.86 9.65
C LEU A 148 -2.12 -2.71 9.45
N LEU A 149 -1.07 -2.94 8.65
CA LEU A 149 -0.33 -1.87 8.01
C LEU A 149 -0.75 -1.78 6.54
N LEU A 150 -1.38 -0.64 6.20
CA LEU A 150 -1.74 -0.29 4.83
C LEU A 150 -0.71 0.69 4.28
N VAL A 151 -0.02 0.33 3.20
CA VAL A 151 0.92 1.21 2.51
C VAL A 151 0.37 1.50 1.12
N LEU A 152 0.26 2.78 0.81
CA LEU A 152 -0.28 3.28 -0.46
C LEU A 152 0.77 4.13 -1.14
N SER A 153 0.98 3.98 -2.45
CA SER A 153 1.82 4.91 -3.20
C SER A 153 1.05 5.58 -4.34
N HIS A 154 1.39 6.84 -4.62
CA HIS A 154 0.86 7.57 -5.76
C HIS A 154 1.85 8.62 -6.26
N ARG A 155 1.62 9.13 -7.47
CA ARG A 155 2.30 10.31 -7.99
C ARG A 155 1.61 11.58 -7.49
N ASP A 156 2.38 12.64 -7.27
CA ASP A 156 1.89 13.97 -6.88
C ASP A 156 2.18 15.06 -7.92
N ASP A 157 2.91 14.71 -8.98
CA ASP A 157 3.25 15.55 -10.13
C ASP A 157 2.12 15.66 -11.18
N GLU A 158 1.09 14.82 -11.10
CA GLU A 158 -0.06 14.89 -11.99
C GLU A 158 -1.13 15.85 -11.44
N PRO A 159 -1.37 17.01 -12.08
CA PRO A 159 -2.36 18.00 -11.61
C PRO A 159 -3.80 17.48 -11.63
N ALA A 160 -4.04 16.41 -12.34
CA ALA A 160 -5.31 15.71 -12.45
C ALA A 160 -5.39 14.47 -11.57
N ALA A 161 -4.75 14.44 -10.41
CA ALA A 161 -5.12 13.38 -9.47
C ALA A 161 -6.64 13.37 -9.41
N GLU A 162 -7.23 12.37 -10.06
CA GLU A 162 -8.66 12.30 -10.31
C GLU A 162 -9.44 12.53 -9.02
N ALA A 163 -10.59 13.17 -9.12
CA ALA A 163 -11.41 13.50 -7.95
C ALA A 163 -11.61 12.30 -6.99
N PRO A 164 -11.69 11.03 -7.46
CA PRO A 164 -11.73 9.84 -6.61
C PRO A 164 -10.50 9.66 -5.73
N LEU A 165 -9.28 9.77 -6.26
CA LEU A 165 -8.04 9.64 -5.46
C LEU A 165 -7.94 10.73 -4.40
N ARG A 166 -8.26 11.99 -4.75
CA ARG A 166 -8.30 13.08 -3.76
C ARG A 166 -9.33 12.83 -2.66
N ARG A 167 -10.49 12.27 -3.00
CA ARG A 167 -11.51 11.86 -2.00
C ARG A 167 -11.00 10.77 -1.07
N LEU A 168 -10.28 9.76 -1.59
CA LEU A 168 -9.62 8.76 -0.76
C LEU A 168 -8.62 9.42 0.20
N LEU A 169 -7.66 10.18 -0.34
CA LEU A 169 -6.58 10.81 0.45
C LEU A 169 -7.10 11.78 1.51
N GLY A 170 -8.20 12.48 1.22
CA GLY A 170 -8.88 13.38 2.15
C GLY A 170 -9.71 12.65 3.22
N ALA A 171 -10.13 11.40 2.95
CA ALA A 171 -10.90 10.60 3.88
C ALA A 171 -10.05 9.76 4.84
N LEU A 172 -8.72 9.75 4.68
CA LEU A 172 -7.80 9.01 5.54
C LEU A 172 -7.79 9.60 6.96
N PRO A 173 -7.93 8.78 8.03
CA PRO A 173 -7.93 9.28 9.40
C PRO A 173 -6.56 9.85 9.77
N ALA A 174 -6.49 11.16 10.08
CA ALA A 174 -5.22 11.83 10.37
C ALA A 174 -4.43 11.17 11.52
N ALA A 175 -5.11 10.69 12.57
CA ALA A 175 -4.48 10.05 13.72
C ALA A 175 -3.81 8.69 13.41
N ALA A 176 -4.23 8.00 12.34
CA ALA A 176 -3.71 6.70 11.94
C ALA A 176 -2.92 6.74 10.61
N THR A 177 -2.81 7.92 9.99
CA THR A 177 -2.17 8.09 8.68
C THR A 177 -0.86 8.85 8.80
N LEU A 178 0.20 8.28 8.23
CA LEU A 178 1.51 8.90 8.07
C LEU A 178 1.70 9.26 6.58
N ARG A 179 2.03 10.51 6.31
CA ARG A 179 2.34 10.97 4.96
C ARG A 179 3.84 11.01 4.78
N LEU A 180 4.32 10.41 3.71
CA LEU A 180 5.73 10.26 3.37
C LEU A 180 5.97 10.82 1.96
N PRO A 181 6.08 12.15 1.82
CA PRO A 181 6.48 12.74 0.56
C PRO A 181 7.99 12.46 0.32
N LEU A 182 8.32 11.95 -0.86
CA LEU A 182 9.71 11.74 -1.26
C LEU A 182 10.20 12.95 -2.04
N ALA A 183 11.27 13.56 -1.54
CA ALA A 183 11.98 14.61 -2.25
C ALA A 183 13.00 14.01 -3.25
N PRO A 184 13.37 14.73 -4.33
CA PRO A 184 14.51 14.38 -5.17
C PRO A 184 15.78 14.18 -4.34
N LEU A 185 16.68 13.34 -4.84
CA LEU A 185 18.01 13.20 -4.24
C LEU A 185 18.79 14.50 -4.38
N SER A 186 19.65 14.79 -3.42
CA SER A 186 20.57 15.93 -3.54
C SER A 186 21.53 15.72 -4.71
N PRO A 187 22.08 16.81 -5.31
CA PRO A 187 23.10 16.70 -6.34
C PRO A 187 24.31 15.86 -5.90
N GLU A 188 24.67 15.94 -4.62
CA GLU A 188 25.76 15.19 -4.01
C GLU A 188 25.46 13.69 -3.98
N ALA A 189 24.22 13.30 -3.66
CA ALA A 189 23.80 11.91 -3.64
C ALA A 189 23.69 11.30 -5.06
N VAL A 190 23.39 12.12 -6.07
CA VAL A 190 23.35 11.67 -7.48
C VAL A 190 24.76 11.46 -8.03
N ALA A 191 25.77 12.17 -7.51
CA ALA A 191 27.16 12.11 -7.96
C ALA A 191 27.98 11.00 -7.25
N ALA A 192 27.42 10.35 -6.25
CA ALA A 192 28.08 9.30 -5.45
C ALA A 192 27.87 7.90 -6.01
#